data_f9a02af5b80ccaa24542cda8befd7917
#
_entry.id   f9a02af5b80ccaa24542cda8befd7917
#
_cell.length_a   1.000
_cell.length_b   1.000
_cell.length_c   1.000
_cell.angle_alpha   90.00
_cell.angle_beta   90.00
_cell.angle_gamma   90.00
#
_symmetry.space_group_name_H-M   'P 1'
#
loop_
_entity.id
_entity.type
_entity.pdbx_description
1 polymer ?
#
loop_
_entity_poly.entity_id
_entity_poly.type
_entity_poly.pdbx_seq_one_letter_code
_entity_poly.pdbx_strand_id
1 'polypeptide(L)'
;MDLPGVPNALLDALRAAARELACPHLAFVGGVVRDGLLHQRHGVAWRGVPDLDLVVEGDARQLALALQRICGSERLTACREHGSYGTVELCLDGVLLDLATARRESYPAPGENPVVQSGTLQADLVRRDFSINAMAFDLISGELIDPHGGQRALQRRSLELLHPGSISDDPTRIVRAARYAARLDFLLADDSLDQLRHTMERWPWSGSTGDPRPKAPPALSTRLRMELDRLLQREPWTEALSLLQGWDAMALLDSALQHDPRWKQRLTGASRLGVPLLPALLLGASDPLAVATRLDLPGQHVKALGQSCDLLTWLQQDPLPPGAPPSQWCRALEASGWSAEAVVLAVCHRPAVWRILLRWWGRWRHVRSPSTAAELIQAGWSPGPELGAELGRLRLQRIDQEER
;
A
#
# COMPACT_ATOMS: atom_id res chain seq x y z
N MET A 1 7.39 -29.77 8.28
CA MET A 1 6.35 -28.72 8.48
C MET A 1 5.12 -29.15 7.70
N ASP A 2 3.96 -29.23 8.35
CA ASP A 2 2.69 -29.51 7.68
C ASP A 2 2.01 -28.18 7.36
N LEU A 3 1.51 -28.02 6.13
CA LEU A 3 0.77 -26.83 5.67
C LEU A 3 -0.63 -27.27 5.26
N PRO A 4 -1.64 -27.11 6.14
CA PRO A 4 -2.99 -27.57 5.86
C PRO A 4 -3.54 -27.01 4.55
N GLY A 5 -4.02 -27.90 3.66
CA GLY A 5 -4.56 -27.54 2.36
C GLY A 5 -3.54 -27.48 1.21
N VAL A 6 -2.25 -27.69 1.47
CA VAL A 6 -1.25 -27.88 0.40
C VAL A 6 -1.27 -29.34 -0.04
N PRO A 7 -1.57 -29.65 -1.32
CA PRO A 7 -1.65 -31.04 -1.79
C PRO A 7 -0.29 -31.76 -1.71
N ASN A 8 -0.26 -32.99 -1.21
CA ASN A 8 0.97 -33.80 -1.20
C ASN A 8 1.51 -34.04 -2.63
N ALA A 9 0.62 -34.21 -3.61
CA ALA A 9 1.00 -34.37 -5.01
C ALA A 9 1.78 -33.17 -5.57
N LEU A 10 1.48 -31.95 -5.08
CA LEU A 10 2.23 -30.73 -5.40
C LEU A 10 3.64 -30.80 -4.79
N LEU A 11 3.76 -31.16 -3.52
CA LEU A 11 5.04 -31.29 -2.82
C LEU A 11 5.93 -32.35 -3.47
N ASP A 12 5.35 -33.48 -3.90
CA ASP A 12 6.07 -34.55 -4.57
C ASP A 12 6.55 -34.13 -5.97
N ALA A 13 5.75 -33.37 -6.71
CA ALA A 13 6.16 -32.81 -7.99
C ALA A 13 7.32 -31.82 -7.83
N LEU A 14 7.27 -30.93 -6.84
CA LEU A 14 8.36 -30.00 -6.52
C LEU A 14 9.65 -30.74 -6.18
N ARG A 15 9.59 -31.77 -5.33
CA ARG A 15 10.72 -32.61 -4.97
C ARG A 15 11.29 -33.38 -6.18
N ALA A 16 10.42 -33.90 -7.04
CA ALA A 16 10.83 -34.62 -8.25
C ALA A 16 11.59 -33.70 -9.22
N ALA A 17 11.05 -32.49 -9.47
CA ALA A 17 11.70 -31.49 -10.33
C ALA A 17 13.05 -31.03 -9.77
N ALA A 18 13.13 -30.80 -8.46
CA ALA A 18 14.37 -30.39 -7.81
C ALA A 18 15.46 -31.49 -7.88
N ARG A 19 15.07 -32.77 -7.74
CA ARG A 19 16.00 -33.92 -7.90
C ARG A 19 16.46 -34.09 -9.34
N GLU A 20 15.57 -33.93 -10.33
CA GLU A 20 15.92 -34.00 -11.75
C GLU A 20 17.00 -32.98 -12.09
N LEU A 21 16.92 -31.79 -11.52
CA LEU A 21 17.88 -30.70 -11.76
C LEU A 21 19.07 -30.71 -10.79
N ALA A 22 19.18 -31.70 -9.90
CA ALA A 22 20.16 -31.76 -8.85
C ALA A 22 20.31 -30.47 -8.05
N CYS A 23 19.18 -29.80 -7.75
CA CYS A 23 19.19 -28.58 -6.96
C CYS A 23 19.68 -28.87 -5.53
N PRO A 24 20.65 -28.12 -4.98
CA PRO A 24 21.08 -28.30 -3.59
C PRO A 24 19.94 -28.04 -2.59
N HIS A 25 19.15 -27.00 -2.83
CA HIS A 25 18.02 -26.61 -2.00
C HIS A 25 16.83 -26.16 -2.84
N LEU A 26 15.63 -26.59 -2.41
CA LEU A 26 14.34 -26.02 -2.80
C LEU A 26 13.54 -25.84 -1.54
N ALA A 27 13.26 -24.60 -1.16
CA ALA A 27 12.71 -24.31 0.15
C ALA A 27 11.52 -23.36 0.10
N PHE A 28 10.51 -23.62 0.92
CA PHE A 28 9.54 -22.58 1.32
C PHE A 28 10.24 -21.52 2.14
N VAL A 29 9.87 -20.25 1.96
CA VAL A 29 10.50 -19.12 2.63
C VAL A 29 9.47 -18.05 3.03
N GLY A 30 9.86 -17.13 3.89
CA GLY A 30 9.07 -15.93 4.20
C GLY A 30 7.77 -16.22 4.93
N GLY A 31 6.67 -15.67 4.41
CA GLY A 31 5.36 -15.69 5.08
C GLY A 31 4.83 -17.08 5.35
N VAL A 32 4.96 -17.99 4.40
CA VAL A 32 4.44 -19.37 4.54
C VAL A 32 5.13 -20.13 5.66
N VAL A 33 6.45 -19.97 5.84
CA VAL A 33 7.20 -20.64 6.93
C VAL A 33 6.82 -20.02 8.27
N ARG A 34 6.79 -18.69 8.36
CA ARG A 34 6.37 -17.96 9.57
C ARG A 34 4.97 -18.37 9.99
N ASP A 35 3.98 -18.29 9.10
CA ASP A 35 2.58 -18.53 9.42
C ASP A 35 2.32 -20.02 9.71
N GLY A 36 3.02 -20.92 9.03
CA GLY A 36 3.01 -22.36 9.35
C GLY A 36 3.53 -22.64 10.77
N LEU A 37 4.63 -22.01 11.17
CA LEU A 37 5.18 -22.16 12.53
C LEU A 37 4.26 -21.53 13.59
N LEU A 38 3.67 -20.36 13.30
CA LEU A 38 2.70 -19.71 14.18
C LEU A 38 1.48 -20.62 14.40
N HIS A 39 0.98 -21.27 13.33
CA HIS A 39 -0.12 -22.20 13.43
C HIS A 39 0.24 -23.44 14.26
N GLN A 40 1.34 -24.11 13.92
CA GLN A 40 1.70 -25.41 14.53
C GLN A 40 2.20 -25.31 15.96
N ARG A 41 2.94 -24.23 16.28
CA ARG A 41 3.65 -24.11 17.57
C ARG A 41 3.04 -23.08 18.51
N HIS A 42 2.29 -22.12 18.00
CA HIS A 42 1.74 -21.02 18.78
C HIS A 42 0.21 -20.95 18.76
N GLY A 43 -0.46 -21.93 18.13
CA GLY A 43 -1.92 -22.06 18.14
C GLY A 43 -2.65 -20.94 17.37
N VAL A 44 -1.95 -20.20 16.51
CA VAL A 44 -2.58 -19.17 15.66
C VAL A 44 -3.46 -19.85 14.61
N ALA A 45 -4.67 -19.36 14.39
CA ALA A 45 -5.58 -19.92 13.41
C ALA A 45 -4.98 -19.92 11.99
N TRP A 46 -5.04 -21.08 11.31
CA TRP A 46 -4.63 -21.15 9.91
C TRP A 46 -5.62 -20.41 9.01
N ARG A 47 -5.13 -19.51 8.18
CA ARG A 47 -5.97 -18.63 7.34
C ARG A 47 -6.21 -19.15 5.93
N GLY A 48 -5.84 -20.40 5.65
CA GLY A 48 -5.87 -21.01 4.33
C GLY A 48 -4.50 -21.05 3.67
N VAL A 49 -4.42 -21.65 2.48
CA VAL A 49 -3.16 -21.77 1.73
C VAL A 49 -2.80 -20.38 1.20
N PRO A 50 -1.68 -19.78 1.67
CA PRO A 50 -1.20 -18.53 1.10
C PRO A 50 -0.58 -18.77 -0.28
N ASP A 51 -0.22 -17.69 -0.98
CA ASP A 51 0.74 -17.79 -2.08
C ASP A 51 2.03 -18.39 -1.53
N LEU A 52 2.50 -19.46 -2.15
CA LEU A 52 3.65 -20.20 -1.64
C LEU A 52 4.95 -19.63 -2.22
N ASP A 53 5.67 -18.85 -1.43
CA ASP A 53 6.99 -18.34 -1.77
C ASP A 53 8.03 -19.48 -1.69
N LEU A 54 8.67 -19.81 -2.80
CA LEU A 54 9.76 -20.77 -2.87
C LEU A 54 11.04 -20.14 -3.38
N VAL A 55 12.16 -20.57 -2.81
CA VAL A 55 13.49 -20.27 -3.29
C VAL A 55 14.18 -21.56 -3.71
N VAL A 56 14.76 -21.56 -4.93
CA VAL A 56 15.58 -22.63 -5.43
C VAL A 56 17.05 -22.18 -5.51
N GLU A 57 17.94 -22.96 -4.94
CA GLU A 57 19.37 -22.81 -5.20
C GLU A 57 19.69 -23.46 -6.54
N GLY A 58 19.55 -22.67 -7.61
CA GLY A 58 19.55 -23.08 -9.01
C GLY A 58 18.77 -22.07 -9.85
N ASP A 59 18.31 -22.48 -11.03
CA ASP A 59 17.51 -21.63 -11.92
C ASP A 59 16.00 -21.92 -11.78
N ALA A 60 15.25 -20.93 -11.28
CA ALA A 60 13.80 -21.06 -11.11
C ALA A 60 13.04 -21.30 -12.42
N ARG A 61 13.56 -20.81 -13.57
CA ARG A 61 12.96 -21.06 -14.89
C ARG A 61 13.11 -22.51 -15.29
N GLN A 62 14.31 -23.09 -15.07
CA GLN A 62 14.54 -24.52 -15.34
C GLN A 62 13.65 -25.39 -14.46
N LEU A 63 13.47 -24.99 -13.18
CA LEU A 63 12.56 -25.68 -12.26
C LEU A 63 11.11 -25.62 -12.75
N ALA A 64 10.63 -24.46 -13.21
CA ALA A 64 9.31 -24.30 -13.78
C ALA A 64 9.10 -25.18 -15.04
N LEU A 65 10.10 -25.25 -15.93
CA LEU A 65 10.07 -26.13 -17.11
C LEU A 65 10.04 -27.62 -16.74
N ALA A 66 10.79 -28.02 -15.72
CA ALA A 66 10.76 -29.38 -15.19
C ALA A 66 9.37 -29.73 -14.61
N LEU A 67 8.79 -28.82 -13.84
CA LEU A 67 7.41 -28.95 -13.32
C LEU A 67 6.38 -29.09 -14.44
N GLN A 68 6.52 -28.30 -15.51
CA GLN A 68 5.62 -28.39 -16.67
C GLN A 68 5.69 -29.76 -17.35
N ARG A 69 6.89 -30.35 -17.48
CA ARG A 69 7.07 -31.71 -18.02
C ARG A 69 6.47 -32.79 -17.13
N ILE A 70 6.68 -32.66 -15.79
CA ILE A 70 6.23 -33.65 -14.82
C ILE A 70 4.72 -33.61 -14.63
N CYS A 71 4.13 -32.42 -14.55
CA CYS A 71 2.74 -32.24 -14.17
C CYS A 71 1.78 -32.13 -15.37
N GLY A 72 2.28 -31.71 -16.53
CA GLY A 72 1.44 -31.39 -17.70
C GLY A 72 0.58 -30.13 -17.51
N SER A 73 -0.13 -29.74 -18.57
CA SER A 73 -0.96 -28.53 -18.59
C SER A 73 -2.26 -28.64 -17.80
N GLU A 74 -2.69 -29.85 -17.45
CA GLU A 74 -3.89 -30.06 -16.61
C GLU A 74 -3.67 -29.65 -15.17
N ARG A 75 -2.49 -29.91 -14.62
CA ARG A 75 -2.13 -29.58 -13.24
C ARG A 75 -1.46 -28.21 -13.12
N LEU A 76 -0.61 -27.84 -14.11
CA LEU A 76 0.06 -26.54 -14.16
C LEU A 76 -0.70 -25.64 -15.13
N THR A 77 -1.61 -24.81 -14.61
CA THR A 77 -2.60 -24.05 -15.38
C THR A 77 -2.15 -22.64 -15.75
N ALA A 78 -1.15 -22.08 -15.08
CA ALA A 78 -0.55 -20.79 -15.40
C ALA A 78 0.94 -20.83 -15.10
N CYS A 79 1.72 -20.13 -15.94
CA CYS A 79 3.15 -19.91 -15.71
C CYS A 79 3.52 -18.56 -16.32
N ARG A 80 4.05 -17.65 -15.51
CA ARG A 80 4.46 -16.33 -15.93
C ARG A 80 5.85 -16.00 -15.38
N GLU A 81 6.78 -15.67 -16.27
CA GLU A 81 8.07 -15.15 -15.86
C GLU A 81 8.00 -13.67 -15.54
N HIS A 82 8.62 -13.26 -14.45
CA HIS A 82 8.72 -11.87 -14.02
C HIS A 82 10.17 -11.37 -14.11
N GLY A 83 10.37 -10.41 -15.01
CA GLY A 83 11.54 -9.52 -15.07
C GLY A 83 12.93 -10.15 -15.00
N SER A 84 13.88 -9.31 -14.62
CA SER A 84 15.31 -9.60 -14.59
C SER A 84 15.81 -10.41 -13.37
N TYR A 85 14.91 -10.74 -12.43
CA TYR A 85 15.31 -11.34 -11.13
C TYR A 85 15.13 -12.87 -11.06
N GLY A 86 14.82 -13.53 -12.18
CA GLY A 86 14.65 -14.98 -12.21
C GLY A 86 13.49 -15.47 -11.32
N THR A 87 12.37 -14.76 -11.31
CA THR A 87 11.15 -15.15 -10.59
C THR A 87 10.11 -15.69 -11.58
N VAL A 88 9.45 -16.79 -11.21
CA VAL A 88 8.37 -17.40 -11.99
C VAL A 88 7.17 -17.62 -11.11
N GLU A 89 6.06 -16.97 -11.46
CA GLU A 89 4.75 -17.22 -10.88
C GLU A 89 4.09 -18.38 -11.62
N LEU A 90 3.56 -19.36 -10.90
CA LEU A 90 2.84 -20.47 -11.51
C LEU A 90 1.69 -20.95 -10.62
N CYS A 91 0.69 -21.57 -11.26
CA CYS A 91 -0.44 -22.19 -10.56
C CYS A 91 -0.39 -23.70 -10.78
N LEU A 92 -0.09 -24.44 -9.72
CA LEU A 92 0.00 -25.90 -9.72
C LEU A 92 -1.05 -26.48 -8.76
N ASP A 93 -1.88 -27.39 -9.26
CA ASP A 93 -3.00 -28.00 -8.51
C ASP A 93 -3.94 -26.95 -7.85
N GLY A 94 -4.11 -25.79 -8.48
CA GLY A 94 -4.93 -24.69 -7.97
C GLY A 94 -4.25 -23.82 -6.91
N VAL A 95 -2.97 -24.08 -6.58
CA VAL A 95 -2.17 -23.31 -5.63
C VAL A 95 -1.21 -22.40 -6.37
N LEU A 96 -1.17 -21.11 -5.98
CA LEU A 96 -0.21 -20.15 -6.52
C LEU A 96 1.17 -20.36 -5.87
N LEU A 97 2.19 -20.42 -6.71
CA LEU A 97 3.58 -20.58 -6.33
C LEU A 97 4.40 -19.45 -6.93
N ASP A 98 5.17 -18.77 -6.09
CA ASP A 98 6.20 -17.81 -6.48
C ASP A 98 7.58 -18.46 -6.35
N LEU A 99 8.14 -18.91 -7.49
CA LEU A 99 9.47 -19.49 -7.55
C LEU A 99 10.51 -18.40 -7.79
N ALA A 100 11.48 -18.28 -6.92
CA ALA A 100 12.60 -17.36 -7.09
C ALA A 100 13.94 -18.12 -7.08
N THR A 101 14.87 -17.70 -7.93
CA THR A 101 16.27 -18.10 -7.84
C THR A 101 16.89 -17.52 -6.57
N ALA A 102 17.58 -18.34 -5.79
CA ALA A 102 18.33 -17.88 -4.62
C ALA A 102 19.34 -16.81 -5.03
N ARG A 103 19.40 -15.72 -4.29
CA ARG A 103 20.19 -14.57 -4.70
C ARG A 103 20.85 -13.85 -3.52
N ARG A 104 21.94 -13.19 -3.79
CA ARG A 104 22.54 -12.17 -2.94
C ARG A 104 22.24 -10.79 -3.47
N GLU A 105 22.10 -9.85 -2.57
CA GLU A 105 21.89 -8.45 -2.88
C GLU A 105 23.00 -7.60 -2.26
N SER A 106 23.46 -6.60 -2.99
CA SER A 106 24.34 -5.56 -2.47
C SER A 106 23.80 -4.20 -2.85
N TYR A 107 23.80 -3.28 -1.93
CA TYR A 107 23.26 -1.93 -2.12
C TYR A 107 24.40 -0.96 -2.41
N PRO A 108 24.47 -0.37 -3.62
CA PRO A 108 25.54 0.58 -3.96
C PRO A 108 25.48 1.86 -3.15
N ALA A 109 24.27 2.27 -2.77
CA ALA A 109 24.01 3.41 -1.88
C ALA A 109 22.68 3.20 -1.14
N PRO A 110 22.45 3.89 -0.01
CA PRO A 110 21.20 3.82 0.73
C PRO A 110 19.97 4.09 -0.15
N GLY A 111 18.94 3.24 -0.03
CA GLY A 111 17.68 3.37 -0.75
C GLY A 111 17.71 3.08 -2.25
N GLU A 112 18.87 2.86 -2.85
CA GLU A 112 19.00 2.46 -4.25
C GLU A 112 18.46 1.04 -4.50
N ASN A 113 18.29 0.69 -5.77
CA ASN A 113 18.01 -0.69 -6.12
C ASN A 113 19.25 -1.56 -5.85
N PRO A 114 19.06 -2.75 -5.27
CA PRO A 114 20.16 -3.66 -5.07
C PRO A 114 20.73 -4.17 -6.40
N VAL A 115 22.03 -4.37 -6.43
CA VAL A 115 22.67 -5.20 -7.42
C VAL A 115 22.43 -6.66 -7.03
N VAL A 116 21.80 -7.41 -7.92
CA VAL A 116 21.37 -8.78 -7.69
C VAL A 116 22.28 -9.76 -8.42
N GLN A 117 22.71 -10.80 -7.73
CA GLN A 117 23.49 -11.93 -8.28
C GLN A 117 22.94 -13.24 -7.76
N SER A 118 23.07 -14.32 -8.52
CA SER A 118 22.74 -15.66 -8.03
C SER A 118 23.54 -15.96 -6.76
N GLY A 119 22.91 -16.66 -5.82
CA GLY A 119 23.49 -16.95 -4.51
C GLY A 119 23.01 -18.29 -3.96
N THR A 120 23.45 -18.59 -2.75
CA THR A 120 23.00 -19.73 -1.97
C THR A 120 21.69 -19.41 -1.24
N LEU A 121 20.98 -20.44 -0.77
CA LEU A 121 19.81 -20.26 0.10
C LEU A 121 20.16 -19.41 1.34
N GLN A 122 21.33 -19.63 1.93
CA GLN A 122 21.77 -18.86 3.10
C GLN A 122 21.97 -17.38 2.76
N ALA A 123 22.56 -17.06 1.59
CA ALA A 123 22.69 -15.68 1.12
C ALA A 123 21.32 -15.02 0.88
N ASP A 124 20.33 -15.77 0.40
CA ASP A 124 18.97 -15.29 0.21
C ASP A 124 18.28 -14.98 1.55
N LEU A 125 18.52 -15.76 2.57
CA LEU A 125 17.94 -15.51 3.90
C LEU A 125 18.50 -14.24 4.56
N VAL A 126 19.80 -13.97 4.42
CA VAL A 126 20.47 -12.78 5.00
C VAL A 126 19.97 -11.44 4.46
N ARG A 127 19.56 -11.37 3.18
CA ARG A 127 19.08 -10.13 2.56
C ARG A 127 17.66 -9.73 2.94
N ARG A 128 16.91 -10.59 3.66
CA ARG A 128 15.50 -10.36 4.03
C ARG A 128 15.36 -9.25 5.08
N ASP A 129 14.13 -8.93 5.41
CA ASP A 129 13.79 -7.82 6.31
C ASP A 129 13.96 -8.18 7.80
N PHE A 130 13.26 -9.24 8.24
CA PHE A 130 13.17 -9.63 9.65
C PHE A 130 13.49 -11.11 9.84
N SER A 131 14.03 -11.47 11.00
CA SER A 131 14.38 -12.85 11.37
C SER A 131 13.19 -13.81 11.19
N ILE A 132 11.98 -13.39 11.53
CA ILE A 132 10.75 -14.19 11.35
C ILE A 132 10.41 -14.50 9.88
N ASN A 133 10.93 -13.74 8.93
CA ASN A 133 10.76 -13.94 7.49
C ASN A 133 12.02 -14.52 6.82
N ALA A 134 13.09 -14.72 7.59
CA ALA A 134 14.38 -15.22 7.15
C ALA A 134 14.61 -16.69 7.56
N MET A 135 13.53 -17.44 7.62
CA MET A 135 13.54 -18.90 7.80
C MET A 135 13.17 -19.58 6.50
N ALA A 136 13.68 -20.78 6.29
CA ALA A 136 13.37 -21.64 5.15
C ALA A 136 13.00 -23.05 5.62
N PHE A 137 12.02 -23.67 4.96
CA PHE A 137 11.75 -25.11 5.11
C PHE A 137 12.15 -25.81 3.82
N ASP A 138 13.27 -26.50 3.85
CA ASP A 138 13.82 -27.19 2.68
C ASP A 138 13.00 -28.46 2.36
N LEU A 139 12.48 -28.53 1.15
CA LEU A 139 11.66 -29.65 0.69
C LEU A 139 12.47 -30.90 0.38
N ILE A 140 13.79 -30.75 0.15
CA ILE A 140 14.70 -31.87 -0.20
C ILE A 140 15.13 -32.60 1.06
N SER A 141 15.64 -31.88 2.06
CA SER A 141 16.10 -32.46 3.33
C SER A 141 14.96 -32.64 4.34
N GLY A 142 13.87 -31.87 4.22
CA GLY A 142 12.78 -31.83 5.21
C GLY A 142 13.13 -31.04 6.46
N GLU A 143 14.21 -30.25 6.45
CA GLU A 143 14.72 -29.51 7.59
C GLU A 143 14.26 -28.05 7.58
N LEU A 144 14.09 -27.49 8.79
CA LEU A 144 13.86 -26.08 9.01
C LEU A 144 15.23 -25.37 9.19
N ILE A 145 15.55 -24.47 8.28
CA ILE A 145 16.77 -23.66 8.25
C ILE A 145 16.47 -22.29 8.86
N ASP A 146 17.07 -21.98 9.99
CA ASP A 146 16.83 -20.75 10.75
C ASP A 146 18.15 -20.11 11.25
N PRO A 147 18.95 -19.51 10.34
CA PRO A 147 20.26 -18.96 10.70
C PRO A 147 20.16 -17.68 11.54
N HIS A 148 19.01 -17.03 11.57
CA HIS A 148 18.82 -15.71 12.21
C HIS A 148 17.93 -15.78 13.45
N GLY A 149 17.57 -16.98 13.95
CA GLY A 149 16.78 -17.14 15.17
C GLY A 149 15.31 -16.70 15.04
N GLY A 150 14.73 -16.83 13.83
CA GLY A 150 13.34 -16.49 13.58
C GLY A 150 12.35 -17.23 14.47
N GLN A 151 12.60 -18.51 14.80
CA GLN A 151 11.76 -19.27 15.75
C GLN A 151 11.77 -18.64 17.15
N ARG A 152 12.93 -18.16 17.62
CA ARG A 152 13.06 -17.46 18.89
C ARG A 152 12.32 -16.12 18.87
N ALA A 153 12.42 -15.38 17.76
CA ALA A 153 11.72 -14.12 17.57
C ALA A 153 10.19 -14.33 17.53
N LEU A 154 9.69 -15.40 16.88
CA LEU A 154 8.28 -15.79 16.93
C LEU A 154 7.80 -16.06 18.37
N GLN A 155 8.59 -16.81 19.13
CA GLN A 155 8.27 -17.13 20.53
C GLN A 155 8.21 -15.87 21.41
N ARG A 156 9.08 -14.89 21.16
CA ARG A 156 9.13 -13.61 21.88
C ARG A 156 8.12 -12.60 21.35
N ARG A 157 7.44 -12.88 20.26
CA ARG A 157 6.56 -11.96 19.53
C ARG A 157 7.32 -10.68 19.16
N SER A 158 8.52 -10.82 18.64
CA SER A 158 9.45 -9.73 18.35
C SER A 158 9.78 -9.66 16.86
N LEU A 159 9.90 -8.44 16.32
CA LEU A 159 10.44 -8.16 15.00
C LEU A 159 11.90 -7.74 15.17
N GLU A 160 12.81 -8.58 14.67
CA GLU A 160 14.26 -8.38 14.74
C GLU A 160 14.82 -8.19 13.33
N LEU A 161 15.48 -7.06 13.06
CA LEU A 161 16.20 -6.80 11.81
C LEU A 161 17.44 -7.72 11.73
N LEU A 162 17.86 -8.07 10.51
CA LEU A 162 18.90 -9.08 10.31
C LEU A 162 20.32 -8.55 10.49
N HIS A 163 20.56 -7.26 10.22
CA HIS A 163 21.89 -6.65 10.31
C HIS A 163 21.79 -5.13 10.56
N PRO A 164 22.87 -4.49 11.07
CA PRO A 164 22.85 -3.07 11.45
C PRO A 164 22.58 -2.07 10.32
N GLY A 165 22.84 -2.43 9.04
CA GLY A 165 22.57 -1.61 7.86
C GLY A 165 21.18 -1.83 7.25
N SER A 166 20.36 -2.70 7.83
CA SER A 166 19.12 -3.20 7.20
C SER A 166 18.17 -2.10 6.76
N ILE A 167 17.93 -1.07 7.59
CA ILE A 167 17.04 0.05 7.25
C ILE A 167 17.71 1.03 6.29
N SER A 168 19.02 1.26 6.42
CA SER A 168 19.75 2.13 5.50
C SER A 168 19.74 1.57 4.09
N ASP A 169 19.91 0.27 3.93
CA ASP A 169 19.86 -0.42 2.64
C ASP A 169 18.47 -0.31 2.00
N ASP A 170 17.43 -0.61 2.77
CA ASP A 170 16.04 -0.48 2.32
C ASP A 170 15.15 0.18 3.39
N PRO A 171 14.98 1.51 3.31
CA PRO A 171 14.13 2.25 4.25
C PRO A 171 12.65 1.84 4.24
N THR A 172 12.18 1.15 3.22
CA THR A 172 10.81 0.62 3.21
C THR A 172 10.56 -0.39 4.32
N ARG A 173 11.63 -0.98 4.88
CA ARG A 173 11.56 -1.88 6.03
C ARG A 173 10.96 -1.22 7.27
N ILE A 174 11.01 0.12 7.37
CA ILE A 174 10.31 0.88 8.43
C ILE A 174 8.79 0.67 8.31
N VAL A 175 8.24 0.88 7.11
CA VAL A 175 6.79 0.69 6.87
C VAL A 175 6.41 -0.79 7.00
N ARG A 176 7.29 -1.69 6.53
CA ARG A 176 7.10 -3.15 6.68
C ARG A 176 7.09 -3.57 8.14
N ALA A 177 7.97 -2.98 8.99
CA ALA A 177 7.97 -3.21 10.44
C ALA A 177 6.61 -2.87 11.05
N ALA A 178 6.07 -1.67 10.76
CA ALA A 178 4.77 -1.26 11.27
C ALA A 178 3.62 -2.18 10.79
N ARG A 179 3.68 -2.62 9.52
CA ARG A 179 2.72 -3.57 8.96
C ARG A 179 2.74 -4.91 9.70
N TYR A 180 3.92 -5.50 9.88
CA TYR A 180 4.04 -6.79 10.56
C TYR A 180 3.74 -6.67 12.04
N ALA A 181 4.18 -5.60 12.71
CA ALA A 181 3.87 -5.36 14.11
C ALA A 181 2.35 -5.28 14.35
N ALA A 182 1.64 -4.50 13.54
CA ALA A 182 0.19 -4.35 13.64
C ALA A 182 -0.55 -5.67 13.30
N ARG A 183 -0.13 -6.38 12.24
CA ARG A 183 -0.80 -7.62 11.79
C ARG A 183 -0.60 -8.79 12.72
N LEU A 184 0.61 -8.93 13.27
CA LEU A 184 1.00 -10.08 14.11
C LEU A 184 0.83 -9.79 15.59
N ASP A 185 0.57 -8.55 15.97
CA ASP A 185 0.60 -8.07 17.35
C ASP A 185 1.98 -8.35 17.99
N PHE A 186 3.04 -7.93 17.29
CA PHE A 186 4.43 -8.08 17.69
C PHE A 186 5.05 -6.73 18.00
N LEU A 187 6.07 -6.71 18.84
CA LEU A 187 6.85 -5.52 19.13
C LEU A 187 8.10 -5.47 18.24
N LEU A 188 8.51 -4.27 17.85
CA LEU A 188 9.83 -4.07 17.27
C LEU A 188 10.88 -4.22 18.36
N ALA A 189 11.89 -5.06 18.17
CA ALA A 189 12.98 -5.25 19.14
C ALA A 189 13.73 -3.94 19.40
N ASP A 190 14.22 -3.75 20.62
CA ASP A 190 14.88 -2.51 21.04
C ASP A 190 16.04 -2.15 20.10
N ASP A 191 16.94 -3.09 19.81
CA ASP A 191 18.06 -2.87 18.88
C ASP A 191 17.58 -2.48 17.46
N SER A 192 16.43 -3.02 17.02
CA SER A 192 15.82 -2.68 15.73
C SER A 192 15.16 -1.31 15.74
N LEU A 193 14.56 -0.92 16.86
CA LEU A 193 13.99 0.41 17.08
C LEU A 193 15.10 1.47 17.14
N ASP A 194 16.20 1.18 17.82
CA ASP A 194 17.37 2.08 17.89
C ASP A 194 18.00 2.27 16.49
N GLN A 195 18.10 1.20 15.70
CA GLN A 195 18.55 1.30 14.31
C GLN A 195 17.60 2.18 13.47
N LEU A 196 16.28 2.03 13.65
CA LEU A 196 15.29 2.85 12.97
C LEU A 196 15.47 4.32 13.33
N ARG A 197 15.51 4.65 14.61
CA ARG A 197 15.68 6.03 15.10
C ARG A 197 16.98 6.65 14.59
N HIS A 198 18.08 5.92 14.70
CA HIS A 198 19.37 6.37 14.20
C HIS A 198 19.38 6.65 12.70
N THR A 199 18.68 5.81 11.92
CA THR A 199 18.53 6.05 10.47
C THR A 199 17.66 7.27 10.20
N MET A 200 16.59 7.49 10.96
CA MET A 200 15.73 8.68 10.82
C MET A 200 16.44 9.98 11.20
N GLU A 201 17.26 9.99 12.25
CA GLU A 201 18.08 11.14 12.64
C GLU A 201 19.08 11.56 11.56
N ARG A 202 19.59 10.59 10.82
CA ARG A 202 20.58 10.78 9.74
C ARG A 202 19.96 10.72 8.35
N TRP A 203 18.65 10.89 8.25
CA TRP A 203 17.92 10.78 6.99
C TRP A 203 18.55 11.64 5.89
N PRO A 204 19.10 11.03 4.82
CA PRO A 204 19.96 11.74 3.86
C PRO A 204 19.19 12.54 2.81
N TRP A 205 17.88 12.31 2.68
CA TRP A 205 17.09 12.92 1.61
C TRP A 205 16.17 14.03 2.10
N SER A 206 15.85 14.94 1.17
CA SER A 206 14.93 16.04 1.44
C SER A 206 13.53 15.51 1.80
N GLY A 207 12.95 16.08 2.86
CA GLY A 207 11.60 15.75 3.33
C GLY A 207 10.54 16.78 2.93
N SER A 208 10.96 17.99 2.52
CA SER A 208 10.06 19.11 2.21
C SER A 208 10.61 20.00 1.09
N THR A 209 9.74 20.82 0.52
CA THR A 209 10.14 21.83 -0.47
C THR A 209 11.10 22.84 0.18
N GLY A 210 12.22 23.13 -0.50
CA GLY A 210 13.26 24.05 0.00
C GLY A 210 14.32 23.38 0.90
N ASP A 211 14.19 22.10 1.24
CA ASP A 211 15.21 21.33 1.94
C ASP A 211 16.44 21.16 1.03
N PRO A 212 17.66 21.57 1.47
CA PRO A 212 18.86 21.50 0.65
C PRO A 212 19.38 20.08 0.41
N ARG A 213 18.89 19.08 1.13
CA ARG A 213 19.29 17.69 0.94
C ARG A 213 18.86 17.16 -0.43
N PRO A 214 19.56 16.16 -0.99
CA PRO A 214 19.20 15.56 -2.27
C PRO A 214 17.82 14.89 -2.21
N LYS A 215 17.19 14.74 -3.34
CA LYS A 215 15.95 13.94 -3.45
C LYS A 215 16.27 12.45 -3.27
N ALA A 216 15.32 11.72 -2.68
CA ALA A 216 15.43 10.28 -2.60
C ALA A 216 15.48 9.61 -3.99
N PRO A 217 16.16 8.48 -4.14
CA PRO A 217 16.14 7.71 -5.38
C PRO A 217 14.71 7.40 -5.84
N PRO A 218 14.38 7.53 -7.14
CA PRO A 218 13.03 7.24 -7.64
C PRO A 218 12.54 5.84 -7.29
N ALA A 219 13.44 4.86 -7.31
CA ALA A 219 13.13 3.49 -6.95
C ALA A 219 12.67 3.34 -5.49
N LEU A 220 13.26 4.10 -4.56
CA LEU A 220 12.81 4.14 -3.16
C LEU A 220 11.41 4.74 -3.06
N SER A 221 11.14 5.82 -3.78
CA SER A 221 9.84 6.51 -3.78
C SER A 221 8.71 5.56 -4.18
N THR A 222 8.88 4.83 -5.28
CA THR A 222 7.89 3.84 -5.76
C THR A 222 7.72 2.69 -4.77
N ARG A 223 8.81 2.12 -4.23
CA ARG A 223 8.76 1.04 -3.24
C ARG A 223 8.06 1.50 -1.96
N LEU A 224 8.37 2.72 -1.48
CA LEU A 224 7.76 3.29 -0.29
C LEU A 224 6.25 3.47 -0.48
N ARG A 225 5.81 4.01 -1.62
CA ARG A 225 4.39 4.10 -1.96
C ARG A 225 3.72 2.74 -1.95
N MET A 226 4.33 1.73 -2.59
CA MET A 226 3.76 0.37 -2.63
C MET A 226 3.57 -0.23 -1.23
N GLU A 227 4.52 -0.01 -0.30
CA GLU A 227 4.39 -0.49 1.08
C GLU A 227 3.32 0.28 1.86
N LEU A 228 3.19 1.61 1.63
CA LEU A 228 2.11 2.42 2.21
C LEU A 228 0.73 1.99 1.68
N ASP A 229 0.59 1.74 0.39
CA ASP A 229 -0.64 1.24 -0.20
C ASP A 229 -1.04 -0.11 0.41
N ARG A 230 -0.08 -1.04 0.57
CA ARG A 230 -0.32 -2.32 1.24
C ARG A 230 -0.73 -2.14 2.70
N LEU A 231 -0.07 -1.23 3.43
CA LEU A 231 -0.41 -0.88 4.81
C LEU A 231 -1.85 -0.38 4.91
N LEU A 232 -2.22 0.56 4.07
CA LEU A 232 -3.52 1.22 4.12
C LEU A 232 -4.69 0.36 3.62
N GLN A 233 -4.43 -0.61 2.72
CA GLN A 233 -5.46 -1.43 2.09
C GLN A 233 -5.63 -2.82 2.71
N ARG A 234 -4.57 -3.39 3.28
CA ARG A 234 -4.54 -4.81 3.66
C ARG A 234 -4.25 -5.08 5.12
N GLU A 235 -3.81 -4.07 5.87
CA GLU A 235 -3.37 -4.24 7.26
C GLU A 235 -4.29 -3.46 8.24
N PRO A 236 -4.17 -3.69 9.55
CA PRO A 236 -4.75 -2.82 10.56
C PRO A 236 -4.07 -1.44 10.52
N TRP A 237 -4.44 -0.59 9.55
CA TRP A 237 -3.75 0.66 9.26
C TRP A 237 -3.74 1.65 10.43
N THR A 238 -4.75 1.59 11.31
CA THR A 238 -4.82 2.46 12.48
C THR A 238 -3.67 2.16 13.44
N GLU A 239 -3.45 0.89 13.72
CA GLU A 239 -2.38 0.39 14.57
C GLU A 239 -1.02 0.63 13.92
N ALA A 240 -0.88 0.29 12.64
CA ALA A 240 0.36 0.46 11.90
C ALA A 240 0.81 1.93 11.81
N LEU A 241 -0.09 2.86 11.53
CA LEU A 241 0.22 4.30 11.52
C LEU A 241 0.50 4.84 12.92
N SER A 242 -0.17 4.33 13.96
CA SER A 242 0.12 4.68 15.35
C SER A 242 1.53 4.24 15.75
N LEU A 243 1.97 3.05 15.29
CA LEU A 243 3.34 2.57 15.50
C LEU A 243 4.36 3.46 14.78
N LEU A 244 4.13 3.80 13.49
CA LEU A 244 5.00 4.71 12.75
C LEU A 244 5.14 6.06 13.46
N GLN A 245 4.03 6.61 13.97
CA GLN A 245 4.07 7.86 14.73
C GLN A 245 4.82 7.70 16.06
N GLY A 246 4.61 6.61 16.81
CA GLY A 246 5.32 6.32 18.05
C GLY A 246 6.83 6.06 17.90
N TRP A 247 7.26 5.67 16.70
CA TRP A 247 8.67 5.47 16.34
C TRP A 247 9.34 6.71 15.72
N ASP A 248 8.65 7.84 15.66
CA ASP A 248 9.08 9.05 14.94
C ASP A 248 9.28 8.85 13.43
N ALA A 249 8.67 7.82 12.86
CA ALA A 249 8.87 7.39 11.49
C ALA A 249 7.90 8.02 10.47
N MET A 250 6.85 8.72 10.91
CA MET A 250 5.99 9.49 9.99
C MET A 250 6.73 10.64 9.33
N ALA A 251 7.82 11.12 9.95
CA ALA A 251 8.74 12.10 9.36
C ALA A 251 9.42 11.60 8.07
N LEU A 252 9.44 10.29 7.80
CA LEU A 252 9.82 9.69 6.51
C LEU A 252 8.99 10.27 5.35
N LEU A 253 7.72 10.58 5.59
CA LEU A 253 6.80 11.17 4.64
C LEU A 253 6.85 12.69 4.70
N ASP A 254 6.61 13.24 5.88
CA ASP A 254 6.60 14.68 6.12
C ASP A 254 6.62 14.96 7.63
N SER A 255 7.36 15.98 8.05
CA SER A 255 7.48 16.32 9.47
C SER A 255 6.15 16.76 10.11
N ALA A 256 5.25 17.39 9.34
CA ALA A 256 3.93 17.77 9.84
C ALA A 256 3.06 16.54 10.12
N LEU A 257 3.19 15.48 9.32
CA LEU A 257 2.47 14.22 9.56
C LEU A 257 2.90 13.53 10.86
N GLN A 258 4.14 13.70 11.29
CA GLN A 258 4.62 13.18 12.57
C GLN A 258 3.84 13.77 13.76
N HIS A 259 3.45 15.01 13.67
CA HIS A 259 2.77 15.75 14.73
C HIS A 259 1.28 16.00 14.45
N ASP A 260 0.73 15.40 13.39
CA ASP A 260 -0.68 15.59 13.02
C ASP A 260 -1.61 14.79 13.95
N PRO A 261 -2.39 15.44 14.83
CA PRO A 261 -3.30 14.73 15.73
C PRO A 261 -4.59 14.28 15.01
N ARG A 262 -4.82 14.74 13.78
CA ARG A 262 -6.09 14.54 13.06
C ARG A 262 -6.04 13.42 12.02
N TRP A 263 -4.90 12.81 11.78
CA TRP A 263 -4.75 11.79 10.73
C TRP A 263 -5.77 10.64 10.90
N LYS A 264 -5.98 10.17 12.14
CA LYS A 264 -6.90 9.07 12.43
C LYS A 264 -8.35 9.43 12.09
N GLN A 265 -8.79 10.65 12.46
CA GLN A 265 -10.11 11.15 12.13
C GLN A 265 -10.29 11.29 10.62
N ARG A 266 -9.29 11.85 9.95
CA ARG A 266 -9.27 12.06 8.50
C ARG A 266 -9.37 10.75 7.75
N LEU A 267 -8.55 9.75 8.07
CA LEU A 267 -8.57 8.45 7.42
C LEU A 267 -9.82 7.63 7.74
N THR A 268 -10.36 7.72 8.95
CA THR A 268 -11.64 7.10 9.28
C THR A 268 -12.77 7.70 8.43
N GLY A 269 -12.75 9.01 8.21
CA GLY A 269 -13.68 9.69 7.30
C GLY A 269 -13.51 9.19 5.85
N ALA A 270 -12.27 9.12 5.37
CA ALA A 270 -11.96 8.65 4.03
C ALA A 270 -12.42 7.19 3.80
N SER A 271 -12.13 6.31 4.75
CA SER A 271 -12.56 4.90 4.70
C SER A 271 -14.08 4.77 4.59
N ARG A 272 -14.83 5.53 5.40
CA ARG A 272 -16.31 5.52 5.37
C ARG A 272 -16.91 6.06 4.08
N LEU A 273 -16.21 6.99 3.42
CA LEU A 273 -16.67 7.63 2.19
C LEU A 273 -16.12 6.96 0.92
N GLY A 274 -15.36 5.88 1.06
CA GLY A 274 -14.75 5.19 -0.07
C GLY A 274 -13.66 6.02 -0.78
N VAL A 275 -13.02 6.94 -0.07
CA VAL A 275 -11.94 7.79 -0.58
C VAL A 275 -10.59 7.09 -0.36
N PRO A 276 -9.65 7.14 -1.33
CA PRO A 276 -8.33 6.56 -1.17
C PRO A 276 -7.61 7.11 0.07
N LEU A 277 -7.09 6.21 0.92
CA LEU A 277 -6.54 6.59 2.22
C LEU A 277 -5.21 7.35 2.12
N LEU A 278 -4.35 7.01 1.14
CA LEU A 278 -3.05 7.67 1.01
C LEU A 278 -3.19 9.16 0.66
N PRO A 279 -3.95 9.59 -0.36
CA PRO A 279 -4.24 11.02 -0.56
C PRO A 279 -4.86 11.70 0.67
N ALA A 280 -5.75 11.01 1.39
CA ALA A 280 -6.34 11.56 2.60
C ALA A 280 -5.31 11.74 3.74
N LEU A 281 -4.35 10.84 3.87
CA LEU A 281 -3.22 10.98 4.79
C LEU A 281 -2.40 12.23 4.45
N LEU A 282 -2.05 12.36 3.16
CA LEU A 282 -1.17 13.43 2.68
C LEU A 282 -1.76 14.84 2.83
N LEU A 283 -3.09 14.99 2.94
CA LEU A 283 -3.70 16.30 3.26
C LEU A 283 -3.21 16.90 4.60
N GLY A 284 -2.59 16.11 5.46
CA GLY A 284 -2.00 16.60 6.71
C GLY A 284 -0.52 16.99 6.60
N ALA A 285 0.10 16.78 5.45
CA ALA A 285 1.47 17.15 5.20
C ALA A 285 1.64 18.68 5.10
N SER A 286 2.85 19.18 5.29
CA SER A 286 3.20 20.58 5.10
C SER A 286 3.06 21.03 3.63
N ASP A 287 3.43 20.14 2.70
CA ASP A 287 3.21 20.30 1.26
C ASP A 287 2.70 18.97 0.68
N PRO A 288 1.36 18.78 0.66
CA PRO A 288 0.74 17.55 0.19
C PRO A 288 1.14 17.15 -1.24
N LEU A 289 1.28 18.14 -2.13
CA LEU A 289 1.60 17.88 -3.54
C LEU A 289 3.07 17.51 -3.74
N ALA A 290 3.99 18.13 -3.01
CA ALA A 290 5.39 17.75 -3.04
C ALA A 290 5.59 16.30 -2.56
N VAL A 291 4.90 15.90 -1.46
CA VAL A 291 4.95 14.53 -0.97
C VAL A 291 4.31 13.55 -1.97
N ALA A 292 3.15 13.89 -2.54
CA ALA A 292 2.48 13.05 -3.54
C ALA A 292 3.33 12.84 -4.79
N THR A 293 4.01 13.89 -5.27
CA THR A 293 4.93 13.82 -6.40
C THR A 293 6.17 12.99 -6.06
N ARG A 294 6.74 13.19 -4.87
CA ARG A 294 7.90 12.42 -4.39
C ARG A 294 7.58 10.92 -4.26
N LEU A 295 6.37 10.57 -3.85
CA LEU A 295 5.89 9.18 -3.76
C LEU A 295 5.41 8.61 -5.11
N ASP A 296 5.48 9.39 -6.19
CA ASP A 296 5.02 8.97 -7.52
C ASP A 296 3.55 8.47 -7.50
N LEU A 297 2.65 9.27 -6.88
CA LEU A 297 1.23 8.92 -6.85
C LEU A 297 0.62 8.95 -8.26
N PRO A 298 -0.41 8.10 -8.53
CA PRO A 298 -1.14 8.15 -9.79
C PRO A 298 -1.70 9.55 -10.07
N GLY A 299 -1.58 10.03 -11.32
CA GLY A 299 -1.93 11.39 -11.71
C GLY A 299 -3.34 11.83 -11.32
N GLN A 300 -4.32 10.91 -11.33
CA GLN A 300 -5.67 11.19 -10.86
C GLN A 300 -5.73 11.55 -9.36
N HIS A 301 -4.91 10.89 -8.52
CA HIS A 301 -4.83 11.19 -7.09
C HIS A 301 -4.09 12.52 -6.83
N VAL A 302 -3.03 12.79 -7.59
CA VAL A 302 -2.33 14.10 -7.52
C VAL A 302 -3.27 15.23 -7.89
N LYS A 303 -4.04 15.09 -8.98
CA LYS A 303 -5.02 16.09 -9.42
C LYS A 303 -6.11 16.32 -8.35
N ALA A 304 -6.71 15.25 -7.82
CA ALA A 304 -7.73 15.37 -6.79
C ALA A 304 -7.18 16.01 -5.51
N LEU A 305 -5.96 15.64 -5.11
CA LEU A 305 -5.28 16.23 -3.96
C LEU A 305 -5.01 17.72 -4.14
N GLY A 306 -4.50 18.13 -5.31
CA GLY A 306 -4.27 19.53 -5.64
C GLY A 306 -5.55 20.36 -5.58
N GLN A 307 -6.60 19.90 -6.25
CA GLN A 307 -7.91 20.55 -6.19
C GLN A 307 -8.48 20.60 -4.77
N SER A 308 -8.21 19.59 -3.92
CA SER A 308 -8.63 19.61 -2.52
C SER A 308 -7.88 20.66 -1.72
N CYS A 309 -6.58 20.82 -1.95
CA CYS A 309 -5.79 21.88 -1.32
C CYS A 309 -6.28 23.28 -1.74
N ASP A 310 -6.54 23.49 -3.03
CA ASP A 310 -7.12 24.74 -3.55
C ASP A 310 -8.48 25.05 -2.91
N LEU A 311 -9.36 24.03 -2.83
CA LEU A 311 -10.67 24.16 -2.17
C LEU A 311 -10.51 24.52 -0.69
N LEU A 312 -9.62 23.86 0.04
CA LEU A 312 -9.39 24.14 1.47
C LEU A 312 -8.84 25.57 1.66
N THR A 313 -7.94 26.01 0.80
CA THR A 313 -7.41 27.38 0.81
C THR A 313 -8.51 28.41 0.51
N TRP A 314 -9.34 28.15 -0.50
CA TRP A 314 -10.50 28.99 -0.83
C TRP A 314 -11.48 29.09 0.35
N LEU A 315 -11.73 27.99 1.05
CA LEU A 315 -12.63 27.96 2.23
C LEU A 315 -12.09 28.78 3.41
N GLN A 316 -10.78 28.95 3.54
CA GLN A 316 -10.16 29.78 4.59
C GLN A 316 -10.42 31.29 4.40
N GLN A 317 -10.81 31.70 3.20
CA GLN A 317 -11.15 33.10 2.86
C GLN A 317 -12.60 33.47 3.17
N ASP A 318 -13.37 32.57 3.84
CA ASP A 318 -14.80 32.75 4.11
C ASP A 318 -15.61 33.20 2.89
N PRO A 319 -15.58 32.45 1.77
CA PRO A 319 -16.04 32.91 0.46
C PRO A 319 -17.56 33.12 0.39
N LEU A 320 -18.30 32.59 1.33
CA LEU A 320 -19.74 32.71 1.40
C LEU A 320 -20.17 33.04 2.84
N PRO A 321 -21.23 33.88 3.02
CA PRO A 321 -21.68 34.25 4.34
C PRO A 321 -22.25 33.05 5.11
N PRO A 322 -22.22 33.08 6.46
CA PRO A 322 -22.90 32.11 7.29
C PRO A 322 -24.36 32.03 6.91
N GLY A 323 -24.89 30.83 6.65
CA GLY A 323 -26.30 30.64 6.25
C GLY A 323 -26.56 30.86 4.75
N ALA A 324 -25.56 31.02 3.91
CA ALA A 324 -25.74 31.07 2.45
C ALA A 324 -26.57 29.85 1.97
N PRO A 325 -27.56 30.09 1.06
CA PRO A 325 -28.42 29.02 0.58
C PRO A 325 -27.65 27.97 -0.19
N PRO A 326 -28.14 26.72 -0.23
CA PRO A 326 -27.50 25.61 -0.94
C PRO A 326 -27.18 25.92 -2.41
N SER A 327 -28.02 26.68 -3.09
CA SER A 327 -27.80 27.09 -4.47
C SER A 327 -26.54 27.94 -4.69
N GLN A 328 -26.18 28.80 -3.71
CA GLN A 328 -24.94 29.58 -3.78
C GLN A 328 -23.70 28.69 -3.63
N TRP A 329 -23.74 27.72 -2.72
CA TRP A 329 -22.69 26.74 -2.56
C TRP A 329 -22.53 25.89 -3.81
N CYS A 330 -23.63 25.42 -4.42
CA CYS A 330 -23.58 24.69 -5.68
C CYS A 330 -22.92 25.51 -6.80
N ARG A 331 -23.31 26.78 -6.98
CA ARG A 331 -22.71 27.66 -7.98
C ARG A 331 -21.22 27.83 -7.76
N ALA A 332 -20.80 28.11 -6.52
CA ALA A 332 -19.39 28.36 -6.21
C ALA A 332 -18.54 27.12 -6.44
N LEU A 333 -18.99 25.94 -5.96
CA LEU A 333 -18.23 24.68 -6.12
C LEU A 333 -18.16 24.23 -7.58
N GLU A 334 -19.26 24.41 -8.35
CA GLU A 334 -19.32 23.99 -9.74
C GLU A 334 -18.59 24.97 -10.68
N ALA A 335 -18.65 26.26 -10.41
CA ALA A 335 -17.93 27.28 -11.20
C ALA A 335 -16.42 27.17 -11.07
N SER A 336 -15.92 26.74 -9.92
CA SER A 336 -14.48 26.55 -9.67
C SER A 336 -13.92 25.30 -10.34
N GLY A 337 -14.77 24.39 -10.86
CA GLY A 337 -14.34 23.20 -11.59
C GLY A 337 -13.70 22.11 -10.74
N TRP A 338 -13.90 22.16 -9.41
CA TRP A 338 -13.40 21.10 -8.52
C TRP A 338 -14.14 19.78 -8.78
N SER A 339 -13.39 18.71 -8.89
CA SER A 339 -13.97 17.36 -9.07
C SER A 339 -14.68 16.88 -7.81
N ALA A 340 -15.62 15.96 -7.99
CA ALA A 340 -16.33 15.36 -6.86
C ALA A 340 -15.38 14.63 -5.89
N GLU A 341 -14.33 14.03 -6.43
CA GLU A 341 -13.26 13.36 -5.70
C GLU A 341 -12.49 14.36 -4.82
N ALA A 342 -12.20 15.53 -5.36
CA ALA A 342 -11.52 16.60 -4.61
C ALA A 342 -12.38 17.13 -3.46
N VAL A 343 -13.66 17.35 -3.72
CA VAL A 343 -14.57 17.85 -2.68
C VAL A 343 -14.75 16.82 -1.55
N VAL A 344 -14.94 15.53 -1.86
CA VAL A 344 -15.07 14.52 -0.82
C VAL A 344 -13.76 14.29 -0.06
N LEU A 345 -12.63 14.44 -0.72
CA LEU A 345 -11.32 14.38 -0.07
C LEU A 345 -11.16 15.56 0.91
N ALA A 346 -11.57 16.78 0.52
CA ALA A 346 -11.58 17.94 1.41
C ALA A 346 -12.53 17.75 2.61
N VAL A 347 -13.67 17.05 2.44
CA VAL A 347 -14.56 16.68 3.56
C VAL A 347 -13.82 15.89 4.62
N CYS A 348 -12.89 15.02 4.24
CA CYS A 348 -12.11 14.20 5.18
C CYS A 348 -11.21 15.06 6.08
N HIS A 349 -10.76 16.23 5.61
CA HIS A 349 -10.00 17.20 6.41
C HIS A 349 -10.87 17.94 7.44
N ARG A 350 -12.19 17.83 7.34
CA ARG A 350 -13.20 18.47 8.22
C ARG A 350 -13.06 19.98 8.36
N PRO A 351 -13.10 20.74 7.25
CA PRO A 351 -13.24 22.21 7.34
C PRO A 351 -14.57 22.57 8.05
N ALA A 352 -14.72 23.79 8.52
CA ALA A 352 -15.94 24.22 9.25
C ALA A 352 -17.24 23.88 8.49
N VAL A 353 -17.21 24.00 7.18
CA VAL A 353 -18.34 23.73 6.27
C VAL A 353 -18.41 22.31 5.73
N TRP A 354 -17.73 21.34 6.36
CA TRP A 354 -17.65 19.95 5.85
C TRP A 354 -19.00 19.29 5.59
N ARG A 355 -20.05 19.64 6.39
CA ARG A 355 -21.41 19.12 6.19
C ARG A 355 -22.04 19.61 4.89
N ILE A 356 -21.74 20.85 4.51
CA ILE A 356 -22.21 21.46 3.26
C ILE A 356 -21.54 20.77 2.08
N LEU A 357 -20.21 20.60 2.13
CA LEU A 357 -19.46 19.86 1.11
C LEU A 357 -19.97 18.42 0.96
N LEU A 358 -20.25 17.75 2.07
CA LEU A 358 -20.79 16.38 2.06
C LEU A 358 -22.20 16.32 1.44
N ARG A 359 -23.07 17.31 1.74
CA ARG A 359 -24.38 17.40 1.11
C ARG A 359 -24.29 17.66 -0.38
N TRP A 360 -23.39 18.55 -0.81
CA TRP A 360 -23.14 18.78 -2.22
C TRP A 360 -22.67 17.49 -2.90
N TRP A 361 -21.68 16.83 -2.34
CA TRP A 361 -21.11 15.60 -2.89
C TRP A 361 -22.12 14.45 -2.96
N GLY A 362 -22.90 14.22 -1.90
CA GLY A 362 -23.82 13.08 -1.79
C GLY A 362 -25.23 13.34 -2.38
N ARG A 363 -25.64 14.60 -2.47
CA ARG A 363 -27.01 14.93 -2.85
C ARG A 363 -27.10 16.01 -3.92
N TRP A 364 -26.68 17.24 -3.64
CA TRP A 364 -27.04 18.40 -4.48
C TRP A 364 -26.48 18.30 -5.91
N ARG A 365 -25.29 17.78 -6.10
CA ARG A 365 -24.72 17.57 -7.43
C ARG A 365 -25.52 16.62 -8.32
N HIS A 366 -26.38 15.78 -7.75
CA HIS A 366 -27.22 14.81 -8.45
C HIS A 366 -28.63 15.34 -8.71
N VAL A 367 -29.03 16.46 -8.09
CA VAL A 367 -30.34 17.07 -8.32
C VAL A 367 -30.41 17.58 -9.76
N ARG A 368 -31.48 17.22 -10.46
CA ARG A 368 -31.76 17.68 -11.82
C ARG A 368 -32.82 18.78 -11.79
N SER A 369 -32.91 19.57 -12.88
CA SER A 369 -34.01 20.50 -13.11
C SER A 369 -35.35 19.76 -13.02
N PRO A 370 -36.40 20.37 -12.44
CA PRO A 370 -37.74 19.81 -12.47
C PRO A 370 -38.33 19.72 -13.86
N SER A 371 -37.85 20.55 -14.80
CA SER A 371 -38.25 20.52 -16.20
C SER A 371 -37.13 20.01 -17.08
N THR A 372 -37.49 19.33 -18.15
CA THR A 372 -36.56 18.86 -19.19
C THR A 372 -36.38 19.95 -20.26
N ALA A 373 -35.32 19.81 -21.07
CA ALA A 373 -35.10 20.70 -22.22
C ALA A 373 -36.26 20.64 -23.23
N ALA A 374 -36.86 19.46 -23.46
CA ALA A 374 -37.98 19.28 -24.34
C ALA A 374 -39.24 20.03 -23.89
N GLU A 375 -39.56 19.98 -22.57
CA GLU A 375 -40.69 20.69 -21.99
C GLU A 375 -40.54 22.22 -22.08
N LEU A 376 -39.30 22.72 -21.84
CA LEU A 376 -39.03 24.15 -21.99
C LEU A 376 -39.14 24.62 -23.45
N ILE A 377 -38.68 23.83 -24.39
CA ILE A 377 -38.82 24.11 -25.83
C ILE A 377 -40.30 24.15 -26.21
N GLN A 378 -41.11 23.21 -25.73
CA GLN A 378 -42.59 23.26 -25.90
C GLN A 378 -43.22 24.49 -25.28
N ALA A 379 -42.65 25.02 -24.22
CA ALA A 379 -43.08 26.27 -23.56
C ALA A 379 -42.54 27.54 -24.23
N GLY A 380 -41.87 27.43 -25.40
CA GLY A 380 -41.43 28.56 -26.20
C GLY A 380 -39.98 28.97 -26.06
N TRP A 381 -39.15 28.21 -25.33
CA TRP A 381 -37.70 28.48 -25.25
C TRP A 381 -36.98 28.01 -26.50
N SER A 382 -36.08 28.81 -27.03
CA SER A 382 -35.21 28.46 -28.13
C SER A 382 -34.04 27.56 -27.66
N PRO A 383 -33.64 26.52 -28.43
CA PRO A 383 -32.42 25.76 -28.15
C PRO A 383 -31.21 26.67 -28.15
N GLY A 384 -30.40 26.60 -27.07
CA GLY A 384 -29.20 27.43 -26.95
C GLY A 384 -28.76 27.68 -25.49
N PRO A 385 -27.75 28.55 -25.28
CA PRO A 385 -27.22 28.85 -23.94
C PRO A 385 -28.27 29.32 -22.93
N GLU A 386 -29.28 30.08 -23.37
CA GLU A 386 -30.35 30.60 -22.49
C GLU A 386 -31.21 29.47 -21.93
N LEU A 387 -31.54 28.45 -22.73
CA LEU A 387 -32.22 27.25 -22.28
C LEU A 387 -31.43 26.50 -21.23
N GLY A 388 -30.10 26.41 -21.42
CA GLY A 388 -29.20 25.80 -20.43
C GLY A 388 -29.16 26.59 -19.12
N ALA A 389 -29.12 27.91 -19.21
CA ALA A 389 -29.14 28.79 -18.03
C ALA A 389 -30.47 28.64 -17.25
N GLU A 390 -31.59 28.56 -17.93
CA GLU A 390 -32.92 28.36 -17.29
C GLU A 390 -33.01 26.99 -16.61
N LEU A 391 -32.55 25.91 -17.25
CA LEU A 391 -32.48 24.60 -16.61
C LEU A 391 -31.62 24.64 -15.34
N GLY A 392 -30.46 25.31 -15.42
CA GLY A 392 -29.60 25.54 -14.27
C GLY A 392 -30.27 26.31 -13.14
N ARG A 393 -30.98 27.37 -13.48
CA ARG A 393 -31.75 28.21 -12.52
C ARG A 393 -32.85 27.37 -11.81
N LEU A 394 -33.61 26.60 -12.56
CA LEU A 394 -34.70 25.76 -12.03
C LEU A 394 -34.10 24.64 -11.14
N ARG A 395 -32.99 24.06 -11.52
CA ARG A 395 -32.26 23.09 -10.69
C ARG A 395 -31.89 23.70 -9.34
N LEU A 396 -31.27 24.88 -9.33
CA LEU A 396 -30.80 25.55 -8.12
C LEU A 396 -31.97 25.95 -7.23
N GLN A 397 -33.07 26.40 -7.82
CA GLN A 397 -34.32 26.72 -7.08
C GLN A 397 -34.88 25.46 -6.40
N ARG A 398 -34.90 24.33 -7.09
CA ARG A 398 -35.30 23.05 -6.49
C ARG A 398 -34.42 22.64 -5.32
N ILE A 399 -33.08 22.80 -5.43
CA ILE A 399 -32.15 22.50 -4.34
C ILE A 399 -32.49 23.32 -3.08
N ASP A 400 -32.78 24.63 -3.23
CA ASP A 400 -33.15 25.49 -2.09
C ASP A 400 -34.51 25.14 -1.49
N GLN A 401 -35.43 24.61 -2.28
CA GLN A 401 -36.75 24.16 -1.80
C GLN A 401 -36.70 22.85 -1.02
N GLU A 402 -35.86 21.91 -1.47
CA GLU A 402 -35.71 20.59 -0.84
C GLU A 402 -34.94 20.64 0.50
N GLU A 403 -34.28 21.73 0.81
CA GLU A 403 -33.46 21.90 2.04
C GLU A 403 -34.18 22.83 3.08
N ARG A 404 -35.34 23.35 2.78
CA ARG A 404 -36.23 24.04 3.73
C ARG A 404 -37.02 23.03 4.54
#